data_7bef1b9f56b82670dbb52d383bcd6ca1
#
_entry.id   7bef1b9f56b82670dbb52d383bcd6ca1
#
_cell.length_a   1.000
_cell.length_b   1.000
_cell.length_c   1.000
_cell.angle_alpha   90.00
_cell.angle_beta   90.00
_cell.angle_gamma   90.00
#
_symmetry.space_group_name_H-M   'P 1'
#
loop_
_entity.id
_entity.type
_entity.pdbx_description
1 polymer ?
#
loop_
_entity_poly.entity_id
_entity_poly.type
_entity_poly.pdbx_seq_one_letter_code
_entity_poly.pdbx_strand_id
1 'polypeptide(L)'
;MSTYMRQTALIVLMAQIGSFVPADEANIGICDRIFTRVGASDDLASGQSTFMVEMTEVANILRNATKNSLLVLDEIGRGTSTFDGLSIAWAVIEHISNPKILGAKTLFATHYHELTELEGTISGVNNYCIAVKEQGDDIVFLRKIVKGGADKSYGIQVAKLAGVPEPVIARAKELVEELASADITAQAKEIAQMSASPQHKAVAKPDEVDLNQMSIFDTVKDDDIIKELGDLELSSMTPIDALNTLYRLQTKLKNRWQ
;
A
#
# COMPACT_ATOMS: atom_id res chain seq x y z
N MET A 1 -4.21 13.52 6.64
CA MET A 1 -3.79 13.39 5.23
C MET A 1 -4.90 12.76 4.38
N SER A 2 -5.47 11.62 4.77
CA SER A 2 -6.50 10.88 4.02
C SER A 2 -7.71 11.71 3.56
N THR A 3 -8.23 12.61 4.40
CA THR A 3 -9.35 13.51 4.04
C THR A 3 -9.00 14.40 2.84
N TYR A 4 -7.80 14.99 2.82
CA TYR A 4 -7.32 15.81 1.71
C TYR A 4 -7.23 15.01 0.40
N MET A 5 -6.67 13.80 0.48
CA MET A 5 -6.50 12.92 -0.68
C MET A 5 -7.86 12.49 -1.25
N ARG A 6 -8.81 12.10 -0.39
CA ARG A 6 -10.20 11.77 -0.79
C ARG A 6 -10.90 12.96 -1.42
N GLN A 7 -10.75 14.16 -0.85
CA GLN A 7 -11.30 15.40 -1.41
C GLN A 7 -10.77 15.62 -2.83
N THR A 8 -9.46 15.46 -3.06
CA THR A 8 -8.86 15.62 -4.39
C THR A 8 -9.46 14.62 -5.40
N ALA A 9 -9.61 13.35 -5.03
CA ALA A 9 -10.25 12.35 -5.88
C ALA A 9 -11.70 12.70 -6.22
N LEU A 10 -12.47 13.16 -5.24
CA LEU A 10 -13.86 13.60 -5.45
C LEU A 10 -13.97 14.82 -6.37
N ILE A 11 -13.09 15.81 -6.21
CA ILE A 11 -13.05 16.99 -7.08
C ILE A 11 -12.77 16.59 -8.53
N VAL A 12 -11.77 15.71 -8.74
CA VAL A 12 -11.47 15.20 -10.08
C VAL A 12 -12.65 14.44 -10.66
N LEU A 13 -13.30 13.56 -9.88
CA LEU A 13 -14.49 12.82 -10.32
C LEU A 13 -15.63 13.76 -10.72
N MET A 14 -15.94 14.74 -9.86
CA MET A 14 -17.00 15.74 -10.12
C MET A 14 -16.72 16.51 -11.41
N ALA A 15 -15.47 16.94 -11.61
CA ALA A 15 -15.09 17.63 -12.84
C ALA A 15 -15.23 16.75 -14.10
N GLN A 16 -14.85 15.47 -14.02
CA GLN A 16 -14.95 14.54 -15.17
C GLN A 16 -16.41 14.26 -15.57
N ILE A 17 -17.36 14.30 -14.66
CA ILE A 17 -18.79 14.15 -14.96
C ILE A 17 -19.48 15.47 -15.31
N GLY A 18 -18.72 16.58 -15.42
CA GLY A 18 -19.26 17.90 -15.75
C GLY A 18 -19.98 18.62 -14.62
N SER A 19 -19.74 18.24 -13.36
CA SER A 19 -20.30 18.90 -12.17
C SER A 19 -19.46 20.11 -11.77
N PHE A 20 -20.08 21.06 -11.05
CA PHE A 20 -19.36 22.12 -10.35
C PHE A 20 -18.47 21.52 -9.26
N VAL A 21 -17.33 22.15 -9.03
CA VAL A 21 -16.37 21.77 -7.99
C VAL A 21 -16.24 22.89 -6.96
N PRO A 22 -15.88 22.59 -5.70
CA PRO A 22 -15.73 23.59 -4.65
C PRO A 22 -14.39 24.34 -4.77
N ALA A 23 -14.24 25.13 -5.83
CA ALA A 23 -13.07 25.94 -6.13
C ALA A 23 -13.48 27.19 -6.91
N ASP A 24 -12.73 28.29 -6.75
CA ASP A 24 -12.94 29.52 -7.53
C ASP A 24 -12.56 29.29 -9.00
N GLU A 25 -11.51 28.49 -9.23
CA GLU A 25 -11.05 28.07 -10.54
C GLU A 25 -10.50 26.64 -10.48
N ALA A 26 -10.75 25.85 -11.53
CA ALA A 26 -10.23 24.50 -11.63
C ALA A 26 -9.81 24.18 -13.07
N ASN A 27 -8.54 23.79 -13.25
CA ASN A 27 -7.99 23.29 -14.51
C ASN A 27 -7.55 21.84 -14.31
N ILE A 28 -8.37 20.90 -14.75
CA ILE A 28 -8.20 19.47 -14.50
C ILE A 28 -8.08 18.75 -15.84
N GLY A 29 -6.95 18.09 -16.05
CA GLY A 29 -6.73 17.24 -17.22
C GLY A 29 -7.67 16.03 -17.23
N ILE A 30 -7.86 15.43 -18.40
CA ILE A 30 -8.66 14.21 -18.56
C ILE A 30 -8.04 13.09 -17.73
N CYS A 31 -8.86 12.49 -16.88
CA CYS A 31 -8.51 11.34 -16.05
C CYS A 31 -9.33 10.13 -16.53
N ASP A 32 -8.68 9.05 -16.95
CA ASP A 32 -9.35 7.86 -17.45
C ASP A 32 -9.88 6.97 -16.32
N ARG A 33 -9.17 6.93 -15.20
CA ARG A 33 -9.54 6.14 -14.01
C ARG A 33 -9.04 6.81 -12.74
N ILE A 34 -9.82 6.65 -11.68
CA ILE A 34 -9.43 7.05 -10.33
C ILE A 34 -9.35 5.78 -9.50
N PHE A 35 -8.16 5.46 -9.03
CA PHE A 35 -7.93 4.35 -8.11
C PHE A 35 -7.68 4.87 -6.71
N THR A 36 -8.35 4.28 -5.74
CA THR A 36 -8.16 4.65 -4.34
C THR A 36 -7.86 3.42 -3.50
N ARG A 37 -6.80 3.49 -2.71
CA ARG A 37 -6.51 2.58 -1.62
C ARG A 37 -6.40 3.41 -0.35
N VAL A 38 -7.49 3.57 0.39
CA VAL A 38 -7.59 4.45 1.55
C VAL A 38 -8.33 3.74 2.68
N GLY A 39 -7.63 3.49 3.78
CA GLY A 39 -8.14 2.77 4.94
C GLY A 39 -8.10 1.25 4.79
N ALA A 40 -8.01 0.53 5.90
CA ALA A 40 -8.21 -0.91 5.94
C ALA A 40 -9.72 -1.18 6.03
N SER A 41 -10.29 -1.87 5.06
CA SER A 41 -11.55 -2.56 5.27
C SER A 41 -11.20 -3.96 5.75
N ASP A 42 -11.52 -4.27 6.99
CA ASP A 42 -11.43 -5.64 7.50
C ASP A 42 -12.51 -6.45 6.78
N ASP A 43 -12.12 -7.20 5.78
CA ASP A 43 -13.00 -8.21 5.19
C ASP A 43 -12.94 -9.49 6.03
N LEU A 44 -13.65 -9.44 7.16
CA LEU A 44 -13.76 -10.57 8.09
C LEU A 44 -14.44 -11.80 7.42
N ALA A 45 -15.14 -11.60 6.31
CA ALA A 45 -15.87 -12.67 5.64
C ALA A 45 -14.96 -13.54 4.75
N SER A 46 -13.86 -13.02 4.22
CA SER A 46 -12.97 -13.77 3.33
C SER A 46 -11.87 -14.54 4.05
N GLY A 47 -11.66 -14.32 5.35
CA GLY A 47 -10.57 -14.94 6.14
C GLY A 47 -9.16 -14.55 5.70
N GLN A 48 -9.01 -13.57 4.81
CA GLN A 48 -7.73 -13.05 4.37
C GLN A 48 -7.15 -12.05 5.38
N SER A 49 -5.83 -12.02 5.53
CA SER A 49 -5.20 -10.99 6.32
C SER A 49 -5.40 -9.60 5.68
N THR A 50 -5.52 -8.55 6.51
CA THR A 50 -5.64 -7.16 6.04
C THR A 50 -4.51 -6.77 5.10
N PHE A 51 -3.31 -7.31 5.32
CA PHE A 51 -2.15 -7.09 4.45
C PHE A 51 -2.32 -7.77 3.07
N MET A 52 -2.87 -8.99 3.01
CA MET A 52 -3.15 -9.66 1.73
C MET A 52 -4.18 -8.89 0.91
N VAL A 53 -5.25 -8.41 1.54
CA VAL A 53 -6.26 -7.57 0.89
C VAL A 53 -5.61 -6.31 0.33
N GLU A 54 -4.78 -5.62 1.13
CA GLU A 54 -4.03 -4.44 0.71
C GLU A 54 -3.16 -4.74 -0.52
N MET A 55 -2.37 -5.81 -0.49
CA MET A 55 -1.48 -6.17 -1.60
C MET A 55 -2.27 -6.54 -2.86
N THR A 56 -3.41 -7.19 -2.72
CA THR A 56 -4.30 -7.52 -3.86
C THR A 56 -4.85 -6.25 -4.50
N GLU A 57 -5.27 -5.27 -3.71
CA GLU A 57 -5.73 -3.97 -4.22
C GLU A 57 -4.60 -3.20 -4.91
N VAL A 58 -3.41 -3.13 -4.30
CA VAL A 58 -2.23 -2.49 -4.89
C VAL A 58 -1.86 -3.17 -6.21
N ALA A 59 -1.84 -4.50 -6.26
CA ALA A 59 -1.57 -5.26 -7.48
C ALA A 59 -2.60 -4.98 -8.58
N ASN A 60 -3.89 -4.88 -8.23
CA ASN A 60 -4.94 -4.50 -9.18
C ASN A 60 -4.72 -3.08 -9.72
N ILE A 61 -4.37 -2.12 -8.88
CA ILE A 61 -4.07 -0.74 -9.27
C ILE A 61 -2.89 -0.72 -10.25
N LEU A 62 -1.75 -1.32 -9.88
CA LEU A 62 -0.53 -1.30 -10.70
C LEU A 62 -0.70 -1.98 -12.06
N ARG A 63 -1.57 -3.01 -12.16
CA ARG A 63 -1.85 -3.70 -13.43
C ARG A 63 -2.80 -2.93 -14.35
N ASN A 64 -3.72 -2.12 -13.80
CA ASN A 64 -4.80 -1.50 -14.55
C ASN A 64 -4.67 0.02 -14.71
N ALA A 65 -3.77 0.66 -13.96
CA ALA A 65 -3.54 2.09 -14.07
C ALA A 65 -2.81 2.45 -15.37
N THR A 66 -3.07 3.63 -15.87
CA THR A 66 -2.40 4.24 -17.02
C THR A 66 -1.74 5.56 -16.62
N LYS A 67 -0.95 6.16 -17.49
CA LYS A 67 -0.36 7.48 -17.28
C LYS A 67 -1.38 8.61 -17.07
N ASN A 68 -2.63 8.39 -17.49
CA ASN A 68 -3.74 9.34 -17.34
C ASN A 68 -4.60 9.03 -16.11
N SER A 69 -4.27 8.02 -15.33
CA SER A 69 -5.01 7.69 -14.11
C SER A 69 -4.59 8.57 -12.93
N LEU A 70 -5.51 8.77 -11.99
CA LEU A 70 -5.23 9.33 -10.67
C LEU A 70 -5.19 8.22 -9.63
N LEU A 71 -4.08 8.11 -8.94
CA LEU A 71 -3.89 7.14 -7.86
C LEU A 71 -3.92 7.85 -6.50
N VAL A 72 -4.66 7.30 -5.56
CA VAL A 72 -4.73 7.76 -4.17
C VAL A 72 -4.39 6.58 -3.27
N LEU A 73 -3.16 6.55 -2.77
CA LEU A 73 -2.59 5.45 -2.00
C LEU A 73 -2.28 5.94 -0.58
N ASP A 74 -2.90 5.31 0.41
CA ASP A 74 -2.81 5.72 1.82
C ASP A 74 -2.26 4.56 2.67
N GLU A 75 -1.13 4.80 3.36
CA GLU A 75 -0.51 3.89 4.31
C GLU A 75 -0.13 2.51 3.72
N ILE A 76 0.40 2.46 2.51
CA ILE A 76 0.86 1.21 1.89
C ILE A 76 2.04 0.62 2.69
N GLY A 77 1.96 -0.69 2.97
CA GLY A 77 2.99 -1.44 3.69
C GLY A 77 2.82 -1.42 5.23
N ARG A 78 1.74 -0.82 5.77
CA ARG A 78 1.52 -0.75 7.21
C ARG A 78 1.20 -2.09 7.87
N GLY A 79 0.67 -3.05 7.12
CA GLY A 79 0.18 -4.34 7.63
C GLY A 79 1.26 -5.42 7.82
N THR A 80 2.54 -5.09 7.64
CA THR A 80 3.67 -6.04 7.76
C THR A 80 4.82 -5.48 8.59
N SER A 81 5.99 -6.14 8.59
CA SER A 81 7.18 -5.64 9.27
C SER A 81 7.63 -4.29 8.69
N THR A 82 8.26 -3.44 9.52
CA THR A 82 8.69 -2.10 9.10
C THR A 82 9.56 -2.13 7.84
N PHE A 83 10.55 -3.02 7.78
CA PHE A 83 11.45 -3.10 6.64
C PHE A 83 10.76 -3.61 5.37
N ASP A 84 9.91 -4.64 5.46
CA ASP A 84 9.16 -5.15 4.32
C ASP A 84 8.19 -4.09 3.81
N GLY A 85 7.45 -3.44 4.72
CA GLY A 85 6.51 -2.38 4.38
C GLY A 85 7.17 -1.19 3.71
N LEU A 86 8.29 -0.71 4.25
CA LEU A 86 9.09 0.36 3.66
C LEU A 86 9.60 -0.02 2.27
N SER A 87 10.15 -1.24 2.11
CA SER A 87 10.69 -1.71 0.83
C SER A 87 9.62 -1.81 -0.24
N ILE A 88 8.43 -2.31 0.11
CA ILE A 88 7.28 -2.38 -0.80
C ILE A 88 6.81 -0.98 -1.18
N ALA A 89 6.62 -0.08 -0.20
CA ALA A 89 6.19 1.30 -0.44
C ALA A 89 7.17 2.04 -1.36
N TRP A 90 8.47 1.89 -1.12
CA TRP A 90 9.55 2.45 -1.94
C TRP A 90 9.46 1.96 -3.39
N ALA A 91 9.44 0.64 -3.60
CA ALA A 91 9.36 0.03 -4.93
C ALA A 91 8.08 0.43 -5.68
N VAL A 92 6.95 0.56 -4.98
CA VAL A 92 5.69 1.07 -5.55
C VAL A 92 5.85 2.51 -6.03
N ILE A 93 6.48 3.40 -5.23
CA ILE A 93 6.72 4.80 -5.65
C ILE A 93 7.63 4.85 -6.87
N GLU A 94 8.72 4.09 -6.90
CA GLU A 94 9.61 4.02 -8.07
C GLU A 94 8.85 3.56 -9.33
N HIS A 95 8.03 2.54 -9.21
CA HIS A 95 7.24 1.99 -10.32
C HIS A 95 6.24 3.02 -10.87
N ILE A 96 5.46 3.67 -10.00
CA ILE A 96 4.42 4.62 -10.42
C ILE A 96 5.00 5.95 -10.91
N SER A 97 6.16 6.37 -10.40
CA SER A 97 6.81 7.63 -10.77
C SER A 97 7.57 7.53 -12.10
N ASN A 98 7.91 6.33 -12.54
CA ASN A 98 8.67 6.12 -13.77
C ASN A 98 7.78 6.29 -15.01
N PRO A 99 7.99 7.33 -15.84
CA PRO A 99 7.14 7.57 -17.01
C PRO A 99 7.29 6.53 -18.13
N LYS A 100 8.33 5.68 -18.07
CA LYS A 100 8.51 4.56 -19.00
C LYS A 100 7.71 3.32 -18.58
N ILE A 101 7.32 3.23 -17.31
CA ILE A 101 6.55 2.11 -16.75
C ILE A 101 5.10 2.52 -16.61
N LEU A 102 4.81 3.56 -15.81
CA LEU A 102 3.45 4.03 -15.54
C LEU A 102 3.33 5.55 -15.67
N GLY A 103 4.04 6.34 -14.84
CA GLY A 103 4.00 7.79 -14.88
C GLY A 103 2.65 8.39 -14.50
N ALA A 104 1.86 7.73 -13.65
CA ALA A 104 0.54 8.18 -13.24
C ALA A 104 0.61 9.32 -12.21
N LYS A 105 -0.39 10.22 -12.22
CA LYS A 105 -0.55 11.23 -11.17
C LYS A 105 -0.96 10.54 -9.87
N THR A 106 -0.17 10.73 -8.81
CA THR A 106 -0.36 9.99 -7.57
C THR A 106 -0.29 10.89 -6.35
N LEU A 107 -1.23 10.67 -5.43
CA LEU A 107 -1.14 11.12 -4.04
C LEU A 107 -0.80 9.90 -3.19
N PHE A 108 0.35 9.94 -2.53
CA PHE A 108 0.85 8.85 -1.70
C PHE A 108 1.03 9.36 -0.27
N ALA A 109 0.22 8.88 0.68
CA ALA A 109 0.42 9.19 2.09
C ALA A 109 1.12 8.02 2.78
N THR A 110 2.07 8.34 3.62
CA THR A 110 2.87 7.37 4.35
C THR A 110 3.34 7.92 5.70
N HIS A 111 3.67 7.03 6.60
CA HIS A 111 4.34 7.32 7.87
C HIS A 111 5.85 7.01 7.81
N TYR A 112 6.34 6.48 6.69
CA TYR A 112 7.76 6.22 6.49
C TYR A 112 8.49 7.51 6.13
N HIS A 113 9.27 8.05 7.09
CA HIS A 113 10.05 9.27 6.89
C HIS A 113 11.15 9.09 5.85
N GLU A 114 11.69 7.90 5.73
CA GLU A 114 12.73 7.51 4.79
C GLU A 114 12.34 7.78 3.33
N LEU A 115 11.05 7.69 3.01
CA LEU A 115 10.53 7.96 1.67
C LEU A 115 10.62 9.44 1.27
N THR A 116 10.87 10.35 2.22
CA THR A 116 11.10 11.77 1.91
C THR A 116 12.39 11.99 1.11
N GLU A 117 13.36 11.09 1.23
CA GLU A 117 14.63 11.13 0.48
C GLU A 117 14.44 10.90 -1.03
N LEU A 118 13.26 10.44 -1.45
CA LEU A 118 12.93 10.26 -2.87
C LEU A 118 12.74 11.59 -3.61
N GLU A 119 12.42 12.69 -2.91
CA GLU A 119 12.43 14.03 -3.49
C GLU A 119 13.86 14.42 -3.86
N GLY A 120 14.05 14.87 -5.09
CA GLY A 120 15.38 15.17 -5.63
C GLY A 120 16.12 13.97 -6.23
N THR A 121 15.77 12.74 -5.84
CA THR A 121 16.33 11.51 -6.42
C THR A 121 15.47 11.01 -7.58
N ILE A 122 14.15 11.01 -7.42
CA ILE A 122 13.20 10.60 -8.45
C ILE A 122 12.51 11.83 -9.02
N SER A 123 12.64 12.02 -10.33
CA SER A 123 11.99 13.14 -11.01
C SER A 123 10.46 13.03 -10.88
N GLY A 124 9.82 14.14 -10.50
CA GLY A 124 8.36 14.22 -10.34
C GLY A 124 7.85 13.85 -8.95
N VAL A 125 8.70 13.37 -8.05
CA VAL A 125 8.35 13.18 -6.63
C VAL A 125 8.52 14.50 -5.88
N ASN A 126 7.51 14.87 -5.09
CA ASN A 126 7.52 16.07 -4.26
C ASN A 126 6.92 15.74 -2.89
N ASN A 127 7.58 16.21 -1.84
CA ASN A 127 7.14 16.02 -0.47
C ASN A 127 6.19 17.12 -0.02
N TYR A 128 5.15 16.71 0.71
CA TYR A 128 4.20 17.60 1.36
C TYR A 128 3.86 17.06 2.75
N CYS A 129 3.68 17.95 3.71
CA CYS A 129 3.27 17.59 5.05
C CYS A 129 2.10 18.46 5.55
N ILE A 130 1.48 18.03 6.65
CA ILE A 130 0.48 18.83 7.34
C ILE A 130 1.20 19.86 8.19
N ALA A 131 0.84 21.13 8.02
CA ALA A 131 1.39 22.20 8.85
C ALA A 131 0.95 22.04 10.30
N VAL A 132 1.91 22.07 11.21
CA VAL A 132 1.72 21.98 12.66
C VAL A 132 2.31 23.22 13.30
N LYS A 133 1.64 23.76 14.30
CA LYS A 133 2.18 24.82 15.16
C LYS A 133 2.49 24.25 16.52
N GLU A 134 3.76 24.31 16.92
CA GLU A 134 4.21 23.94 18.25
C GLU A 134 3.90 25.08 19.24
N GLN A 135 3.33 24.75 20.39
CA GLN A 135 3.06 25.66 21.50
C GLN A 135 3.59 25.05 22.80
N GLY A 136 4.90 25.18 23.05
CA GLY A 136 5.58 24.47 24.14
C GLY A 136 5.53 22.96 23.88
N ASP A 137 5.00 22.19 24.86
CA ASP A 137 4.83 20.73 24.74
C ASP A 137 3.56 20.30 23.97
N ASP A 138 2.72 21.25 23.57
CA ASP A 138 1.47 21.00 22.86
C ASP A 138 1.60 21.32 21.38
N ILE A 139 0.75 20.69 20.56
CA ILE A 139 0.71 20.87 19.11
C ILE A 139 -0.68 21.24 18.63
N VAL A 140 -0.73 22.10 17.62
CA VAL A 140 -1.97 22.47 16.94
C VAL A 140 -1.84 22.15 15.44
N PHE A 141 -2.67 21.24 14.93
CA PHE A 141 -2.75 20.95 13.51
C PHE A 141 -3.46 22.08 12.76
N LEU A 142 -2.75 22.77 11.87
CA LEU A 142 -3.31 23.90 11.12
C LEU A 142 -4.22 23.45 9.96
N ARG A 143 -4.33 22.15 9.69
CA ARG A 143 -5.12 21.54 8.61
C ARG A 143 -4.80 22.12 7.22
N LYS A 144 -3.56 22.52 7.02
CA LYS A 144 -3.02 23.00 5.74
C LYS A 144 -1.92 22.08 5.28
N ILE A 145 -1.88 21.81 3.98
CA ILE A 145 -0.80 21.07 3.33
C ILE A 145 0.24 22.09 2.89
N VAL A 146 1.49 21.85 3.25
CA VAL A 146 2.64 22.69 2.90
C VAL A 146 3.71 21.84 2.23
N LYS A 147 4.54 22.44 1.38
CA LYS A 147 5.66 21.77 0.73
C LYS A 147 6.75 21.43 1.76
N GLY A 148 7.33 20.24 1.61
CA GLY A 148 8.40 19.71 2.45
C GLY A 148 8.05 18.41 3.14
N GLY A 149 9.05 17.69 3.61
CA GLY A 149 8.90 16.51 4.46
C GLY A 149 8.51 16.88 5.88
N ALA A 150 8.01 15.92 6.65
CA ALA A 150 7.83 16.07 8.09
C ALA A 150 9.12 15.62 8.78
N ASP A 151 9.84 16.57 9.38
CA ASP A 151 11.10 16.27 10.07
C ASP A 151 10.90 15.60 11.43
N LYS A 152 9.68 15.68 11.97
CA LYS A 152 9.35 15.16 13.31
C LYS A 152 8.05 14.36 13.26
N SER A 153 8.03 13.29 14.04
CA SER A 153 6.79 12.57 14.37
C SER A 153 6.13 13.24 15.58
N TYR A 154 4.81 13.40 15.51
CA TYR A 154 4.00 13.97 16.60
C TYR A 154 3.13 12.92 17.29
N GLY A 155 3.45 11.62 17.13
CA GLY A 155 2.66 10.53 17.70
C GLY A 155 2.51 10.59 19.22
N ILE A 156 3.59 10.91 19.93
CA ILE A 156 3.58 11.01 21.40
C ILE A 156 2.73 12.21 21.86
N GLN A 157 2.83 13.35 21.17
CA GLN A 157 2.00 14.53 21.46
C GLN A 157 0.52 14.26 21.22
N VAL A 158 0.20 13.54 20.13
CA VAL A 158 -1.19 13.10 19.87
C VAL A 158 -1.68 12.13 20.94
N ALA A 159 -0.85 11.19 21.37
CA ALA A 159 -1.20 10.27 22.46
C ALA A 159 -1.48 11.03 23.78
N LYS A 160 -0.67 12.05 24.12
CA LYS A 160 -0.91 12.94 25.24
C LYS A 160 -2.25 13.67 25.12
N LEU A 161 -2.53 14.26 23.95
CA LEU A 161 -3.80 14.95 23.68
C LEU A 161 -5.02 14.01 23.75
N ALA A 162 -4.84 12.74 23.44
CA ALA A 162 -5.87 11.70 23.53
C ALA A 162 -6.09 11.21 24.97
N GLY A 163 -5.28 11.66 25.95
CA GLY A 163 -5.43 11.30 27.35
C GLY A 163 -4.70 10.01 27.78
N VAL A 164 -3.69 9.58 27.01
CA VAL A 164 -2.82 8.49 27.48
C VAL A 164 -2.10 8.91 28.76
N PRO A 165 -2.03 8.04 29.79
CA PRO A 165 -1.46 8.38 31.11
C PRO A 165 -0.04 8.93 31.03
N GLU A 166 0.24 9.98 31.82
CA GLU A 166 1.54 10.69 31.82
C GLU A 166 2.77 9.78 31.99
N PRO A 167 2.75 8.73 32.84
CA PRO A 167 3.91 7.82 32.96
C PRO A 167 4.23 7.09 31.65
N VAL A 168 3.21 6.76 30.84
CA VAL A 168 3.39 6.12 29.53
C VAL A 168 3.99 7.12 28.54
N ILE A 169 3.50 8.36 28.55
CA ILE A 169 4.01 9.44 27.69
C ILE A 169 5.48 9.75 28.02
N ALA A 170 5.83 9.85 29.32
CA ALA A 170 7.20 10.10 29.75
C ALA A 170 8.14 8.98 29.29
N ARG A 171 7.75 7.72 29.49
CA ARG A 171 8.57 6.58 29.04
C ARG A 171 8.70 6.50 27.51
N ALA A 172 7.63 6.84 26.78
CA ALA A 172 7.67 6.88 25.31
C ALA A 172 8.65 7.95 24.79
N LYS A 173 8.74 9.10 25.44
CA LYS A 173 9.72 10.15 25.09
C LYS A 173 11.16 9.65 25.27
N GLU A 174 11.47 9.01 26.39
CA GLU A 174 12.80 8.41 26.65
C GLU A 174 13.15 7.37 25.56
N LEU A 175 12.20 6.46 25.25
CA LEU A 175 12.43 5.41 24.27
C LEU A 175 12.66 5.96 22.85
N VAL A 176 11.99 7.04 22.46
CA VAL A 176 12.22 7.67 21.15
C VAL A 176 13.64 8.21 21.04
N GLU A 177 14.19 8.82 22.11
CA GLU A 177 15.56 9.31 22.13
C GLU A 177 16.58 8.15 22.03
N GLU A 178 16.32 7.04 22.72
CA GLU A 178 17.14 5.83 22.65
C GLU A 178 17.12 5.22 21.22
N LEU A 179 15.94 5.11 20.59
CA LEU A 179 15.76 4.52 19.27
C LEU A 179 16.26 5.42 18.14
N ALA A 180 16.16 6.74 18.28
CA ALA A 180 16.63 7.70 17.27
C ALA A 180 18.15 7.69 17.11
N SER A 181 18.88 7.18 18.09
CA SER A 181 20.35 7.00 18.02
C SER A 181 20.77 5.82 17.12
N ALA A 182 19.86 4.91 16.78
CA ALA A 182 20.09 3.80 15.86
C ALA A 182 19.79 4.27 14.41
N ASP A 183 20.80 4.72 13.67
CA ASP A 183 20.73 5.49 12.43
C ASP A 183 20.19 4.71 11.22
N ILE A 184 18.88 4.60 11.10
CA ILE A 184 18.18 4.01 9.92
C ILE A 184 18.18 5.00 8.75
N THR A 185 18.21 6.30 9.02
CA THR A 185 18.13 7.37 8.01
C THR A 185 19.36 7.42 7.10
N ALA A 186 20.55 7.09 7.64
CA ALA A 186 21.79 7.05 6.83
C ALA A 186 21.73 5.94 5.77
N GLN A 187 21.19 4.77 6.09
CA GLN A 187 21.04 3.68 5.13
C GLN A 187 20.01 4.00 4.03
N ALA A 188 18.92 4.71 4.38
CA ALA A 188 17.92 5.15 3.41
C ALA A 188 18.51 6.16 2.39
N LYS A 189 19.37 7.09 2.83
CA LYS A 189 20.09 8.03 1.94
C LYS A 189 21.02 7.32 0.97
N GLU A 190 21.74 6.31 1.44
CA GLU A 190 22.66 5.54 0.62
C GLU A 190 21.89 4.74 -0.47
N ILE A 191 20.79 4.10 -0.13
CA ILE A 191 19.92 3.39 -1.08
C ILE A 191 19.32 4.35 -2.12
N ALA A 192 18.86 5.53 -1.70
CA ALA A 192 18.32 6.55 -2.61
C ALA A 192 19.35 7.02 -3.64
N GLN A 193 20.60 7.23 -3.23
CA GLN A 193 21.69 7.59 -4.13
C GLN A 193 22.06 6.47 -5.11
N MET A 194 21.97 5.21 -4.70
CA MET A 194 22.22 4.06 -5.57
C MET A 194 21.12 3.89 -6.64
N SER A 195 19.86 4.21 -6.31
CA SER A 195 18.73 4.16 -7.25
C SER A 195 18.80 5.22 -8.34
N ALA A 196 19.51 6.34 -8.11
CA ALA A 196 19.73 7.39 -9.10
C ALA A 196 20.72 7.02 -10.21
N SER A 197 21.47 5.93 -10.06
CA SER A 197 22.42 5.46 -11.08
C SER A 197 21.70 4.59 -12.12
N PRO A 198 21.86 4.82 -13.44
CA PRO A 198 21.11 4.12 -14.50
C PRO A 198 21.64 2.71 -14.81
N GLN A 199 22.00 1.93 -13.80
CA GLN A 199 22.39 0.54 -13.96
C GLN A 199 21.36 -0.42 -13.35
N HIS A 200 20.14 -0.36 -13.83
CA HIS A 200 19.30 -1.57 -13.79
C HIS A 200 19.84 -2.53 -14.86
N LYS A 201 20.69 -3.47 -14.44
CA LYS A 201 20.89 -4.70 -15.21
C LYS A 201 19.50 -5.28 -15.48
N ALA A 202 19.23 -5.51 -16.76
CA ALA A 202 18.03 -6.23 -17.18
C ALA A 202 17.88 -7.46 -16.30
N VAL A 203 16.75 -7.54 -15.59
CA VAL A 203 16.36 -8.73 -14.84
C VAL A 203 16.30 -9.84 -15.87
N ALA A 204 17.17 -10.84 -15.74
CA ALA A 204 17.11 -12.07 -16.52
C ALA A 204 15.69 -12.63 -16.37
N LYS A 205 15.14 -13.14 -17.48
CA LYS A 205 13.84 -13.83 -17.49
C LYS A 205 13.84 -14.86 -16.35
N PRO A 206 12.74 -15.05 -15.63
CA PRO A 206 12.65 -16.07 -14.61
C PRO A 206 12.61 -17.44 -15.30
N ASP A 207 13.76 -18.02 -15.49
CA ASP A 207 13.88 -19.44 -15.75
C ASP A 207 14.03 -20.12 -14.38
N GLU A 208 13.12 -21.05 -14.12
CA GLU A 208 13.06 -21.99 -13.02
C GLU A 208 12.90 -21.41 -11.62
N VAL A 209 11.64 -21.39 -11.20
CA VAL A 209 11.26 -21.29 -9.78
C VAL A 209 11.77 -22.56 -9.09
N ASP A 210 12.73 -22.39 -8.20
CA ASP A 210 13.18 -23.46 -7.29
C ASP A 210 12.01 -23.80 -6.34
N LEU A 211 11.33 -24.91 -6.61
CA LEU A 211 10.18 -25.42 -5.87
C LEU A 211 10.53 -25.92 -4.46
N ASN A 212 11.79 -25.77 -4.01
CA ASN A 212 12.24 -26.22 -2.69
C ASN A 212 12.20 -25.12 -1.62
N GLN A 213 11.76 -23.91 -1.94
CA GLN A 213 11.52 -22.91 -0.93
C GLN A 213 10.16 -23.17 -0.26
N MET A 214 10.19 -23.88 0.87
CA MET A 214 8.99 -24.15 1.70
C MET A 214 8.34 -22.83 2.11
N SER A 215 7.23 -22.50 1.46
CA SER A 215 6.34 -21.43 1.87
C SER A 215 5.72 -21.78 3.22
N ILE A 216 5.77 -20.86 4.19
CA ILE A 216 5.11 -21.00 5.50
C ILE A 216 3.57 -21.13 5.35
N PHE A 217 3.05 -20.91 4.14
CA PHE A 217 1.62 -21.03 3.80
C PHE A 217 1.24 -22.36 3.15
N ASP A 218 2.15 -23.34 3.08
CA ASP A 218 1.90 -24.67 2.51
C ASP A 218 1.16 -25.61 3.48
N THR A 219 0.12 -25.12 4.13
CA THR A 219 -0.73 -25.92 5.03
C THR A 219 -2.17 -26.09 4.56
N VAL A 220 -2.48 -25.85 3.31
CA VAL A 220 -3.76 -26.25 2.74
C VAL A 220 -3.50 -27.33 1.69
N LYS A 221 -3.64 -28.59 2.12
CA LYS A 221 -3.56 -29.77 1.24
C LYS A 221 -4.81 -29.88 0.35
N ASP A 222 -5.07 -28.88 -0.49
CA ASP A 222 -6.13 -28.95 -1.51
C ASP A 222 -5.64 -29.57 -2.82
N ASP A 223 -4.37 -29.94 -2.89
CA ASP A 223 -3.73 -30.49 -4.07
C ASP A 223 -4.41 -31.75 -4.62
N ASP A 224 -4.94 -32.61 -3.74
CA ASP A 224 -5.62 -33.83 -4.15
C ASP A 224 -7.03 -33.57 -4.73
N ILE A 225 -7.75 -32.53 -4.25
CA ILE A 225 -9.06 -32.13 -4.78
C ILE A 225 -8.90 -31.41 -6.11
N ILE A 226 -7.91 -30.49 -6.18
CA ILE A 226 -7.59 -29.75 -7.41
C ILE A 226 -7.12 -30.71 -8.50
N LYS A 227 -6.24 -31.65 -8.15
CA LYS A 227 -5.77 -32.68 -9.07
C LYS A 227 -6.91 -33.59 -9.53
N GLU A 228 -7.74 -34.07 -8.62
CA GLU A 228 -8.90 -34.91 -8.94
C GLU A 228 -9.90 -34.17 -9.83
N LEU A 229 -10.10 -32.87 -9.60
CA LEU A 229 -10.93 -32.00 -10.45
C LEU A 229 -10.32 -31.79 -11.84
N GLY A 230 -8.99 -31.62 -11.93
CA GLY A 230 -8.27 -31.46 -13.20
C GLY A 230 -8.21 -32.69 -14.06
N ASP A 231 -8.22 -33.88 -13.45
CA ASP A 231 -8.17 -35.17 -14.12
C ASP A 231 -9.57 -35.65 -14.64
N LEU A 232 -10.65 -34.86 -14.40
CA LEU A 232 -12.01 -35.22 -14.86
C LEU A 232 -12.18 -34.97 -16.36
N GLU A 233 -12.47 -36.01 -17.10
CA GLU A 233 -12.91 -35.91 -18.51
C GLU A 233 -14.41 -35.62 -18.61
N LEU A 234 -14.79 -34.36 -18.54
CA LEU A 234 -16.21 -33.91 -18.55
C LEU A 234 -16.95 -34.33 -19.85
N SER A 235 -16.24 -34.51 -20.94
CA SER A 235 -16.81 -34.91 -22.24
C SER A 235 -17.32 -36.36 -22.24
N SER A 236 -16.81 -37.22 -21.36
CA SER A 236 -17.17 -38.65 -21.25
C SER A 236 -18.18 -38.95 -20.09
N MET A 237 -18.53 -37.93 -19.28
CA MET A 237 -19.40 -38.09 -18.11
C MET A 237 -20.87 -37.84 -18.43
N THR A 238 -21.74 -38.62 -17.81
CA THR A 238 -23.18 -38.29 -17.82
C THR A 238 -23.44 -37.12 -16.85
N PRO A 239 -24.57 -36.37 -17.04
CA PRO A 239 -24.91 -35.28 -16.10
C PRO A 239 -25.09 -35.75 -14.65
N ILE A 240 -25.54 -37.01 -14.43
CA ILE A 240 -25.69 -37.58 -13.11
C ILE A 240 -24.33 -37.88 -12.47
N ASP A 241 -23.39 -38.42 -13.24
CA ASP A 241 -22.03 -38.72 -12.76
C ASP A 241 -21.28 -37.43 -12.43
N ALA A 242 -21.43 -36.38 -13.24
CA ALA A 242 -20.87 -35.07 -12.98
C ALA A 242 -21.38 -34.46 -11.67
N LEU A 243 -22.69 -34.53 -11.44
CA LEU A 243 -23.32 -34.04 -10.19
C LEU A 243 -22.85 -34.85 -8.97
N ASN A 244 -22.80 -36.18 -9.07
CA ASN A 244 -22.29 -37.03 -7.99
C ASN A 244 -20.80 -36.75 -7.67
N THR A 245 -19.99 -36.52 -8.68
CA THR A 245 -18.57 -36.20 -8.50
C THR A 245 -18.38 -34.84 -7.83
N LEU A 246 -19.14 -33.82 -8.24
CA LEU A 246 -19.12 -32.51 -7.60
C LEU A 246 -19.58 -32.59 -6.13
N TYR A 247 -20.63 -33.33 -5.84
CA TYR A 247 -21.13 -33.56 -4.46
C TYR A 247 -20.05 -34.24 -3.61
N ARG A 248 -19.39 -35.27 -4.13
CA ARG A 248 -18.29 -35.94 -3.45
C ARG A 248 -17.10 -35.04 -3.16
N LEU A 249 -16.65 -34.23 -4.12
CA LEU A 249 -15.57 -33.26 -3.96
C LEU A 249 -15.95 -32.19 -2.94
N GLN A 250 -17.18 -31.67 -2.99
CA GLN A 250 -17.68 -30.71 -2.02
C GLN A 250 -17.71 -31.28 -0.60
N THR A 251 -18.15 -32.53 -0.45
CA THR A 251 -18.18 -33.20 0.86
C THR A 251 -16.75 -33.43 1.39
N LYS A 252 -15.83 -33.82 0.51
CA LYS A 252 -14.42 -34.00 0.85
C LYS A 252 -13.79 -32.68 1.31
N LEU A 253 -14.16 -31.55 0.68
CA LEU A 253 -13.72 -30.21 1.08
C LEU A 253 -14.29 -29.81 2.45
N LYS A 254 -15.59 -30.00 2.68
CA LYS A 254 -16.25 -29.65 3.95
C LYS A 254 -15.73 -30.44 5.15
N ASN A 255 -15.41 -31.73 4.96
CA ASN A 255 -14.91 -32.58 6.05
C ASN A 255 -13.43 -32.30 6.45
N ARG A 256 -12.72 -31.43 5.73
CA ARG A 256 -11.36 -31.01 6.08
C ARG A 256 -11.31 -29.88 7.10
N TRP A 257 -12.44 -29.20 7.28
CA TRP A 257 -12.53 -28.03 8.16
C TRP A 257 -13.29 -28.35 9.47
N GLN A 258 -13.60 -29.63 9.73
CA GLN A 258 -14.04 -30.16 11.02
C GLN A 258 -12.87 -30.93 11.68
#